data_cc70aeaf5ecae1f215286f9e7f0739de
#
_entry.id   cc70aeaf5ecae1f215286f9e7f0739de
#
_cell.length_a   1.000
_cell.length_b   1.000
_cell.length_c   1.000
_cell.angle_alpha   90.00
_cell.angle_beta   90.00
_cell.angle_gamma   90.00
#
_symmetry.space_group_name_H-M   'P 1'
#
loop_
_entity.id
_entity.type
_entity.pdbx_description
1 polymer ?
#
loop_
_entity_poly.entity_id
_entity_poly.type
_entity_poly.pdbx_seq_one_letter_code
_entity_poly.pdbx_strand_id
1 'polypeptide(L)'
;MKIIGKNPITGLDYPDPDVIRVDDTYYMVSTTMHFVPGCEILRSYDLVHWEHLSYVYERLDSTEEQRLVGEKNCYGKGMWAASLRYHKGMYYICFVANDTGKTYLYTADNIEGPWEKRIIEGFYHDCSLLFEDDHVYIVSGNRNIRLQELKKDLSGPKEGGLDRILVSDSRNPGLGFEGSHFYKIDGMYYLFLIHSLPDRWMRTQACYVSDSLTGEFKGGDVLCDTMGYCGQGVAQGGIVDTPDHKWYAVLFQDRGAVGRIPVLVPVKWEKNVRVTCMPAPGEQKEQIIKENYPVLGDSGRALCEVETQSTRPDAQYHPLVESDDFSEWNPEQKRLFGTFGWKSCWQFNHEPELSWIENDAEKGCLRMVCRKQCKNVTQAVNTITQRMKFPMCITEVTVDAEGIKDGDYAGMCALQGCYGMAAVTKRDGQMLLVMRSLEAEHDSIEGNQGNSEEIEWEAVAVESSKIRIRMEADFQNQHDKVRFLYWSDEKWKQIGPWHQLYFKMDHFTGCRVGLFAYATKETGGIAEFGRFRYF
;
A
#
# COMPACT_ATOMS: atom_id res chain seq x y z
N MET A 1 -18.52 -3.90 22.74
CA MET A 1 -19.66 -4.01 21.77
C MET A 1 -19.24 -4.97 20.68
N LYS A 2 -20.12 -5.89 20.28
CA LYS A 2 -19.91 -6.83 19.17
C LYS A 2 -19.94 -6.07 17.84
N ILE A 3 -18.94 -6.32 16.99
CA ILE A 3 -18.81 -5.79 15.63
C ILE A 3 -18.83 -6.98 14.66
N ILE A 4 -19.49 -6.84 13.54
CA ILE A 4 -19.44 -7.81 12.44
C ILE A 4 -18.80 -7.11 11.25
N GLY A 5 -17.56 -7.51 10.93
CA GLY A 5 -16.84 -7.06 9.77
C GLY A 5 -17.12 -7.94 8.55
N LYS A 6 -17.14 -7.32 7.37
CA LYS A 6 -17.19 -8.03 6.08
C LYS A 6 -15.82 -7.98 5.42
N ASN A 7 -15.32 -9.12 5.01
CA ASN A 7 -14.08 -9.23 4.29
C ASN A 7 -14.25 -8.97 2.78
N PRO A 8 -13.30 -8.27 2.14
CA PRO A 8 -12.14 -7.56 2.74
C PRO A 8 -12.55 -6.31 3.52
N ILE A 9 -11.82 -5.98 4.61
CA ILE A 9 -12.29 -5.03 5.62
C ILE A 9 -12.24 -3.54 5.23
N THR A 10 -11.26 -3.08 4.45
CA THR A 10 -11.12 -1.64 4.12
C THR A 10 -11.66 -1.28 2.75
N GLY A 11 -11.61 -2.23 1.82
CA GLY A 11 -11.86 -1.98 0.39
C GLY A 11 -10.77 -1.15 -0.31
N LEU A 12 -9.62 -0.92 0.32
CA LEU A 12 -8.53 -0.08 -0.14
C LEU A 12 -7.20 -0.86 -0.12
N ASP A 13 -6.25 -0.45 -0.98
CA ASP A 13 -4.92 -1.03 -1.08
C ASP A 13 -4.08 -0.71 0.17
N TYR A 14 -3.99 -1.66 1.08
CA TYR A 14 -3.10 -1.67 2.24
C TYR A 14 -2.33 -2.99 2.28
N PRO A 15 -1.30 -3.12 1.43
CA PRO A 15 -0.55 -4.37 1.29
C PRO A 15 0.37 -4.63 2.48
N ASP A 16 0.73 -5.90 2.67
CA ASP A 16 1.75 -6.37 3.61
C ASP A 16 1.53 -5.85 5.05
N PRO A 17 0.31 -5.96 5.62
CA PRO A 17 0.00 -5.34 6.90
C PRO A 17 0.76 -5.99 8.05
N ASP A 18 1.41 -5.20 8.91
CA ASP A 18 1.85 -5.63 10.23
C ASP A 18 1.04 -4.91 11.31
N VAL A 19 0.55 -5.66 12.29
CA VAL A 19 -0.40 -5.18 13.28
C VAL A 19 0.07 -5.48 14.68
N ILE A 20 -0.10 -4.52 15.58
CA ILE A 20 0.12 -4.68 17.02
C ILE A 20 -1.05 -4.12 17.82
N ARG A 21 -1.15 -4.55 19.06
CA ARG A 21 -2.01 -3.92 20.08
C ARG A 21 -1.16 -3.32 21.18
N VAL A 22 -1.46 -2.07 21.52
CA VAL A 22 -0.93 -1.45 22.74
C VAL A 22 -2.14 -0.99 23.55
N ASP A 23 -2.26 -1.52 24.76
CA ASP A 23 -3.42 -1.34 25.63
C ASP A 23 -4.75 -1.72 24.94
N ASP A 24 -5.61 -0.77 24.68
CA ASP A 24 -6.92 -0.93 24.05
C ASP A 24 -6.96 -0.52 22.57
N THR A 25 -5.80 -0.24 21.97
CA THR A 25 -5.71 0.32 20.62
C THR A 25 -4.88 -0.61 19.72
N TYR A 26 -5.41 -0.85 18.51
CA TYR A 26 -4.70 -1.58 17.45
C TYR A 26 -4.06 -0.59 16.50
N TYR A 27 -2.81 -0.86 16.13
CA TYR A 27 -2.06 -0.09 15.15
C TYR A 27 -1.62 -0.99 14.01
N MET A 28 -1.72 -0.50 12.78
CA MET A 28 -1.31 -1.22 11.58
C MET A 28 -0.43 -0.34 10.73
N VAL A 29 0.66 -0.88 10.21
CA VAL A 29 1.47 -0.29 9.16
C VAL A 29 1.28 -1.08 7.87
N SER A 30 1.49 -0.43 6.74
CA SER A 30 1.36 -1.03 5.43
C SER A 30 2.39 -0.43 4.46
N THR A 31 2.75 -1.20 3.44
CA THR A 31 3.61 -0.76 2.34
C THR A 31 3.04 0.45 1.64
N THR A 32 3.86 1.49 1.44
CA THR A 32 3.48 2.71 0.72
C THR A 32 4.28 2.94 -0.57
N MET A 33 5.25 2.09 -0.85
CA MET A 33 6.10 2.16 -2.05
C MET A 33 6.77 3.53 -2.20
N HIS A 34 6.56 4.16 -3.35
CA HIS A 34 7.09 5.47 -3.72
C HIS A 34 6.20 6.65 -3.29
N PHE A 35 5.02 6.39 -2.72
CA PHE A 35 4.13 7.46 -2.26
C PHE A 35 4.64 8.12 -0.98
N VAL A 36 4.48 9.44 -0.91
CA VAL A 36 4.86 10.25 0.24
C VAL A 36 3.72 11.18 0.70
N PRO A 37 3.55 11.40 2.00
CA PRO A 37 4.33 10.84 3.12
C PRO A 37 4.26 9.32 3.14
N GLY A 38 5.29 8.65 3.70
CA GLY A 38 5.40 7.20 3.63
C GLY A 38 5.30 6.50 4.98
N CYS A 39 5.12 5.17 4.92
CA CYS A 39 4.84 4.29 6.03
C CYS A 39 3.64 4.80 6.84
N GLU A 40 2.44 4.66 6.28
CA GLU A 40 1.20 5.07 6.92
C GLU A 40 0.90 4.18 8.12
N ILE A 41 0.56 4.81 9.24
CA ILE A 41 0.09 4.15 10.45
C ILE A 41 -1.42 4.36 10.53
N LEU A 42 -2.15 3.26 10.55
CA LEU A 42 -3.58 3.23 10.83
C LEU A 42 -3.84 2.83 12.27
N ARG A 43 -4.97 3.26 12.82
CA ARG A 43 -5.43 2.83 14.13
C ARG A 43 -6.86 2.27 14.06
N SER A 44 -7.15 1.35 14.96
CA SER A 44 -8.46 0.75 15.14
C SER A 44 -8.73 0.44 16.62
N TYR A 45 -10.01 0.32 16.97
CA TYR A 45 -10.45 -0.16 18.27
C TYR A 45 -11.26 -1.46 18.15
N ASP A 46 -11.38 -2.01 16.93
CA ASP A 46 -12.21 -3.19 16.67
C ASP A 46 -11.65 -4.12 15.56
N LEU A 47 -10.50 -3.79 14.95
CA LEU A 47 -9.85 -4.51 13.85
C LEU A 47 -10.61 -4.49 12.50
N VAL A 48 -11.82 -3.94 12.47
CA VAL A 48 -12.67 -3.85 11.26
C VAL A 48 -12.64 -2.46 10.66
N HIS A 49 -12.83 -1.45 11.51
CA HIS A 49 -12.81 -0.05 11.12
C HIS A 49 -11.44 0.55 11.42
N TRP A 50 -10.88 1.20 10.43
CA TRP A 50 -9.55 1.80 10.50
C TRP A 50 -9.61 3.26 10.11
N GLU A 51 -8.79 4.07 10.74
CA GLU A 51 -8.58 5.47 10.38
C GLU A 51 -7.08 5.79 10.30
N HIS A 52 -6.74 6.79 9.53
CA HIS A 52 -5.38 7.33 9.50
C HIS A 52 -5.01 7.89 10.87
N LEU A 53 -3.80 7.62 11.32
CA LEU A 53 -3.24 8.19 12.55
C LEU A 53 -2.08 9.14 12.25
N SER A 54 -1.06 8.64 11.53
CA SER A 54 0.14 9.41 11.18
C SER A 54 0.92 8.75 10.04
N TYR A 55 1.93 9.45 9.55
CA TYR A 55 2.97 8.94 8.68
C TYR A 55 4.30 8.92 9.42
N VAL A 56 5.15 7.92 9.14
CA VAL A 56 6.46 7.76 9.78
C VAL A 56 7.49 8.75 9.23
N TYR A 57 7.41 9.02 7.94
CA TYR A 57 8.32 9.98 7.29
C TYR A 57 7.62 10.82 6.24
N GLU A 58 8.06 12.07 6.12
CA GLU A 58 7.66 13.00 5.06
C GLU A 58 8.44 12.73 3.78
N ARG A 59 9.73 12.49 3.92
CA ARG A 59 10.71 12.25 2.85
C ARG A 59 11.67 11.17 3.32
N LEU A 60 12.06 10.27 2.41
CA LEU A 60 12.97 9.20 2.78
C LEU A 60 14.42 9.69 2.70
N ASP A 61 15.06 9.63 1.54
CA ASP A 61 16.45 10.05 1.32
C ASP A 61 16.57 11.20 0.30
N SER A 62 15.46 11.63 -0.29
CA SER A 62 15.40 12.70 -1.29
C SER A 62 16.35 12.47 -2.47
N THR A 63 16.44 11.22 -2.93
CA THR A 63 17.26 10.88 -4.11
C THR A 63 16.69 11.52 -5.37
N GLU A 64 17.45 11.52 -6.45
CA GLU A 64 16.94 12.05 -7.73
C GLU A 64 15.75 11.25 -8.24
N GLU A 65 15.72 9.93 -7.98
CA GLU A 65 14.63 9.03 -8.30
C GLU A 65 13.36 9.37 -7.49
N GLN A 66 13.52 9.59 -6.18
CA GLN A 66 12.42 9.97 -5.27
C GLN A 66 11.83 11.34 -5.59
N ARG A 67 12.61 12.25 -6.18
CA ARG A 67 12.20 13.61 -6.58
C ARG A 67 11.79 13.75 -8.05
N LEU A 68 11.75 12.66 -8.82
CA LEU A 68 11.47 12.67 -10.26
C LEU A 68 12.40 13.64 -11.04
N VAL A 69 13.71 13.66 -10.74
CA VAL A 69 14.65 14.53 -11.44
C VAL A 69 14.92 13.98 -12.85
N GLY A 70 14.72 14.82 -13.87
CA GLY A 70 14.82 14.38 -15.27
C GLY A 70 13.78 13.30 -15.56
N GLU A 71 14.23 12.15 -16.07
CA GLU A 71 13.38 10.97 -16.34
C GLU A 71 13.47 9.91 -15.22
N LYS A 72 14.24 10.15 -14.16
CA LYS A 72 14.42 9.23 -13.04
C LYS A 72 13.16 9.12 -12.21
N ASN A 73 12.92 7.91 -11.68
CA ASN A 73 11.78 7.61 -10.81
C ASN A 73 12.07 6.40 -9.92
N CYS A 74 11.25 6.16 -8.93
CA CYS A 74 11.30 4.98 -8.07
C CYS A 74 9.98 4.18 -8.07
N TYR A 75 9.25 4.17 -9.19
CA TYR A 75 8.08 3.34 -9.36
C TYR A 75 8.40 1.85 -9.13
N GLY A 76 7.49 1.12 -8.49
CA GLY A 76 7.69 -0.27 -8.09
C GLY A 76 8.74 -0.47 -6.99
N LYS A 77 9.30 0.61 -6.46
CA LYS A 77 10.35 0.65 -5.43
C LYS A 77 9.93 1.53 -4.26
N GLY A 78 10.86 2.02 -3.48
CA GLY A 78 10.57 2.78 -2.26
C GLY A 78 10.38 1.86 -1.07
N MET A 79 9.53 2.24 -0.14
CA MET A 79 9.26 1.52 1.11
C MET A 79 8.41 0.26 0.86
N TRP A 80 8.97 -0.91 1.21
CA TRP A 80 8.32 -2.22 1.14
C TRP A 80 7.84 -2.67 2.53
N ALA A 81 7.45 -3.95 2.66
CA ALA A 81 6.85 -4.48 3.89
C ALA A 81 7.60 -4.08 5.16
N ALA A 82 6.87 -3.59 6.15
CA ALA A 82 7.40 -3.10 7.41
C ALA A 82 7.08 -4.02 8.58
N SER A 83 8.00 -4.11 9.53
CA SER A 83 7.78 -4.66 10.87
C SER A 83 7.45 -3.54 11.85
N LEU A 84 6.33 -3.65 12.55
CA LEU A 84 5.92 -2.75 13.63
C LEU A 84 6.00 -3.49 14.97
N ARG A 85 6.74 -2.94 15.94
CA ARG A 85 6.89 -3.50 17.29
C ARG A 85 6.78 -2.43 18.36
N TYR A 86 6.28 -2.82 19.53
CA TYR A 86 6.31 -2.02 20.75
C TYR A 86 7.07 -2.78 21.81
N HIS A 87 8.13 -2.19 22.35
CA HIS A 87 8.97 -2.82 23.36
C HIS A 87 9.49 -1.81 24.38
N LYS A 88 9.29 -2.05 25.66
CA LYS A 88 9.78 -1.22 26.79
C LYS A 88 9.46 0.28 26.61
N GLY A 89 8.25 0.62 26.20
CA GLY A 89 7.81 2.00 26.04
C GLY A 89 8.19 2.68 24.72
N MET A 90 8.80 1.96 23.79
CA MET A 90 9.23 2.47 22.48
C MET A 90 8.57 1.72 21.34
N TYR A 91 8.21 2.44 20.30
CA TYR A 91 7.78 1.87 19.01
C TYR A 91 8.96 1.75 18.07
N TYR A 92 8.98 0.67 17.30
CA TYR A 92 10.01 0.35 16.31
C TYR A 92 9.34 0.01 14.99
N ILE A 93 9.74 0.68 13.92
CA ILE A 93 9.32 0.36 12.55
C ILE A 93 10.57 0.11 11.72
N CYS A 94 10.63 -1.08 11.11
CA CYS A 94 11.76 -1.50 10.29
C CYS A 94 11.27 -1.96 8.92
N PHE A 95 11.88 -1.43 7.86
CA PHE A 95 11.56 -1.80 6.47
C PHE A 95 12.77 -1.60 5.55
N VAL A 96 12.69 -2.16 4.35
CA VAL A 96 13.65 -1.90 3.28
C VAL A 96 13.06 -0.95 2.24
N ALA A 97 13.93 -0.18 1.60
CA ALA A 97 13.57 0.57 0.39
C ALA A 97 14.46 0.11 -0.77
N ASN A 98 13.82 -0.39 -1.83
CA ASN A 98 14.52 -1.03 -2.94
C ASN A 98 15.26 -0.04 -3.87
N ASP A 99 14.83 1.22 -3.90
CA ASP A 99 15.51 2.28 -4.65
C ASP A 99 16.84 2.71 -4.02
N THR A 100 16.92 2.66 -2.67
CA THR A 100 18.13 3.04 -1.93
C THR A 100 19.01 1.84 -1.55
N GLY A 101 18.44 0.61 -1.57
CA GLY A 101 19.14 -0.61 -1.14
C GLY A 101 19.44 -0.63 0.36
N LYS A 102 18.67 0.08 1.20
CA LYS A 102 18.89 0.22 2.63
C LYS A 102 17.79 -0.41 3.46
N THR A 103 18.14 -0.78 4.69
CA THR A 103 17.18 -1.12 5.75
C THR A 103 17.05 0.07 6.70
N TYR A 104 15.86 0.59 6.80
CA TYR A 104 15.53 1.73 7.66
C TYR A 104 14.92 1.24 8.98
N LEU A 105 15.32 1.90 10.06
CA LEU A 105 14.75 1.76 11.39
C LEU A 105 14.24 3.13 11.84
N TYR A 106 12.99 3.17 12.23
CA TYR A 106 12.39 4.34 12.88
C TYR A 106 11.98 3.99 14.30
N THR A 107 12.29 4.87 15.25
CA THR A 107 11.94 4.70 16.66
C THR A 107 11.24 5.94 17.21
N ALA A 108 10.24 5.73 18.07
CA ALA A 108 9.53 6.80 18.75
C ALA A 108 8.96 6.32 20.08
N ASP A 109 8.84 7.20 21.05
CA ASP A 109 8.11 6.96 22.31
C ASP A 109 6.59 7.13 22.15
N ASN A 110 6.18 7.92 21.15
CA ASN A 110 4.80 8.10 20.75
C ASN A 110 4.59 7.59 19.33
N ILE A 111 3.52 6.81 19.11
CA ILE A 111 3.20 6.26 17.78
C ILE A 111 2.92 7.34 16.72
N GLU A 112 2.50 8.52 17.11
CA GLU A 112 2.32 9.67 16.21
C GLU A 112 3.64 10.41 15.91
N GLY A 113 4.76 9.96 16.51
CA GLY A 113 6.09 10.56 16.39
C GLY A 113 6.34 11.67 17.43
N PRO A 114 7.43 12.45 17.28
CA PRO A 114 8.35 12.41 16.13
C PRO A 114 9.16 11.12 16.06
N TRP A 115 9.42 10.64 14.84
CA TRP A 115 10.17 9.42 14.58
C TRP A 115 11.66 9.73 14.35
N GLU A 116 12.54 9.02 15.06
CA GLU A 116 13.97 9.07 14.84
C GLU A 116 14.37 8.05 13.77
N LYS A 117 14.98 8.52 12.67
CA LYS A 117 15.43 7.70 11.54
C LYS A 117 16.85 7.18 11.76
N ARG A 118 17.06 5.89 11.58
CA ARG A 118 18.38 5.21 11.58
C ARG A 118 18.47 4.21 10.43
N ILE A 119 19.66 3.68 10.20
CA ILE A 119 19.92 2.61 9.23
C ILE A 119 20.44 1.39 9.98
N ILE A 120 19.94 0.21 9.64
CA ILE A 120 20.51 -1.08 10.05
C ILE A 120 21.43 -1.54 8.93
N GLU A 121 22.68 -1.86 9.25
CA GLU A 121 23.63 -2.43 8.29
C GLU A 121 23.11 -3.76 7.73
N GLY A 122 22.97 -3.84 6.40
CA GLY A 122 22.40 -4.98 5.69
C GLY A 122 21.13 -4.63 4.94
N PHE A 123 20.64 -5.60 4.15
CA PHE A 123 19.38 -5.49 3.42
C PHE A 123 18.46 -6.65 3.85
N TYR A 124 17.43 -6.35 4.62
CA TYR A 124 16.55 -7.33 5.27
C TYR A 124 15.17 -7.32 4.62
N HIS A 125 15.08 -7.98 3.46
CA HIS A 125 13.83 -8.09 2.71
C HIS A 125 12.71 -8.71 3.55
N ASP A 126 11.53 -8.06 3.58
CA ASP A 126 10.33 -8.48 4.30
C ASP A 126 10.61 -8.89 5.75
N CYS A 127 11.24 -7.98 6.47
CA CYS A 127 11.78 -8.26 7.79
C CYS A 127 10.74 -8.26 8.91
N SER A 128 11.08 -8.96 9.98
CA SER A 128 10.37 -8.93 11.27
C SER A 128 11.35 -8.82 12.42
N LEU A 129 11.18 -7.83 13.29
CA LEU A 129 11.96 -7.67 14.51
C LEU A 129 11.36 -8.51 15.64
N LEU A 130 12.23 -9.12 16.45
CA LEU A 130 11.87 -9.77 17.72
C LEU A 130 12.79 -9.27 18.83
N PHE A 131 12.18 -8.77 19.91
CA PHE A 131 12.87 -8.40 21.14
C PHE A 131 12.67 -9.50 22.19
N GLU A 132 13.76 -10.00 22.73
CA GLU A 132 13.76 -11.04 23.74
C GLU A 132 14.83 -10.73 24.80
N ASP A 133 14.41 -10.42 26.01
CA ASP A 133 15.28 -9.99 27.11
C ASP A 133 16.23 -8.84 26.68
N ASP A 134 17.53 -9.15 26.60
CA ASP A 134 18.59 -8.23 26.16
C ASP A 134 19.06 -8.47 24.71
N HIS A 135 18.35 -9.32 23.98
CA HIS A 135 18.68 -9.70 22.61
C HIS A 135 17.66 -9.13 21.63
N VAL A 136 18.12 -8.79 20.44
CA VAL A 136 17.26 -8.38 19.34
C VAL A 136 17.60 -9.24 18.13
N TYR A 137 16.57 -9.77 17.52
CA TYR A 137 16.68 -10.59 16.32
C TYR A 137 15.92 -9.96 15.17
N ILE A 138 16.44 -10.14 13.96
CA ILE A 138 15.74 -9.83 12.72
C ILE A 138 15.59 -11.10 11.90
N VAL A 139 14.37 -11.36 11.44
CA VAL A 139 14.07 -12.46 10.53
C VAL A 139 13.69 -11.86 9.20
N SER A 140 14.29 -12.35 8.11
CA SER A 140 14.05 -11.79 6.77
C SER A 140 14.46 -12.78 5.68
N GLY A 141 14.09 -12.48 4.46
CA GLY A 141 14.59 -13.20 3.30
C GLY A 141 13.53 -13.47 2.25
N ASN A 142 14.00 -14.02 1.13
CA ASN A 142 13.19 -14.56 0.07
C ASN A 142 13.66 -15.99 -0.20
N ARG A 143 12.74 -16.96 -0.21
CA ARG A 143 12.97 -18.41 -0.31
C ARG A 143 13.73 -19.03 0.86
N ASN A 144 14.79 -18.40 1.33
CA ASN A 144 15.56 -18.80 2.49
C ASN A 144 15.34 -17.77 3.60
N ILE A 145 14.56 -18.12 4.58
CA ILE A 145 14.24 -17.23 5.69
C ILE A 145 15.31 -17.37 6.76
N ARG A 146 16.03 -16.28 6.99
CA ARG A 146 17.19 -16.20 7.86
C ARG A 146 16.87 -15.42 9.13
N LEU A 147 17.33 -15.91 10.26
CA LEU A 147 17.35 -15.19 11.53
C LEU A 147 18.77 -14.72 11.79
N GLN A 148 18.93 -13.45 12.16
CA GLN A 148 20.19 -12.86 12.59
C GLN A 148 19.99 -12.10 13.90
N GLU A 149 20.92 -12.29 14.83
CA GLU A 149 21.00 -11.48 16.04
C GLU A 149 21.63 -10.12 15.69
N LEU A 150 20.98 -9.05 16.11
CA LEU A 150 21.47 -7.67 15.95
C LEU A 150 22.24 -7.22 17.19
N LYS A 151 23.09 -6.20 17.02
CA LYS A 151 23.66 -5.43 18.14
C LYS A 151 22.53 -4.80 18.96
N LYS A 152 22.75 -4.55 20.24
CA LYS A 152 21.74 -3.94 21.14
C LYS A 152 21.27 -2.56 20.68
N ASP A 153 22.13 -1.80 19.99
CA ASP A 153 21.81 -0.50 19.40
C ASP A 153 21.11 -0.59 18.04
N LEU A 154 20.86 -1.81 17.54
CA LEU A 154 20.23 -2.10 16.25
C LEU A 154 21.02 -1.57 15.03
N SER A 155 22.31 -1.22 15.18
CA SER A 155 23.10 -0.67 14.09
C SER A 155 23.45 -1.69 13.00
N GLY A 156 23.37 -2.99 13.30
CA GLY A 156 23.71 -4.08 12.36
C GLY A 156 23.86 -5.42 13.03
N PRO A 157 24.33 -6.45 12.32
CA PRO A 157 24.53 -7.78 12.85
C PRO A 157 25.50 -7.80 14.03
N LYS A 158 25.21 -8.60 15.04
CA LYS A 158 26.09 -8.83 16.19
C LYS A 158 27.18 -9.82 15.82
N GLU A 159 28.44 -9.44 16.02
CA GLU A 159 29.58 -10.33 15.80
C GLU A 159 29.50 -11.55 16.74
N GLY A 160 29.59 -12.76 16.17
CA GLY A 160 29.42 -14.01 16.90
C GLY A 160 28.01 -14.28 17.41
N GLY A 161 27.04 -13.44 17.05
CA GLY A 161 25.62 -13.62 17.35
C GLY A 161 25.00 -14.79 16.59
N LEU A 162 23.76 -15.14 16.96
CA LEU A 162 23.02 -16.19 16.28
C LEU A 162 22.72 -15.76 14.83
N ASP A 163 23.08 -16.61 13.88
CA ASP A 163 22.88 -16.39 12.46
C ASP A 163 22.63 -17.72 11.74
N ARG A 164 21.39 -17.94 11.26
CA ARG A 164 21.02 -19.20 10.62
C ARG A 164 19.79 -19.07 9.73
N ILE A 165 19.63 -20.01 8.81
CA ILE A 165 18.37 -20.23 8.07
C ILE A 165 17.41 -21.00 8.99
N LEU A 166 16.18 -20.49 9.14
CA LEU A 166 15.11 -21.12 9.88
C LEU A 166 14.35 -22.15 9.03
N VAL A 167 13.90 -21.70 7.85
CA VAL A 167 13.15 -22.50 6.87
C VAL A 167 13.52 -22.12 5.45
N SER A 168 13.28 -23.01 4.48
CA SER A 168 13.56 -22.79 3.07
C SER A 168 12.54 -23.52 2.19
N ASP A 169 12.12 -22.86 1.11
CA ASP A 169 11.35 -23.44 0.00
C ASP A 169 12.00 -23.17 -1.36
N SER A 170 13.31 -23.25 -1.42
CA SER A 170 14.11 -22.93 -2.63
C SER A 170 13.70 -23.73 -3.88
N ARG A 171 12.90 -24.79 -3.75
CA ARG A 171 12.37 -25.63 -4.84
C ARG A 171 10.99 -25.18 -5.34
N ASN A 172 10.33 -24.22 -4.72
CA ASN A 172 9.07 -23.66 -5.20
C ASN A 172 9.32 -22.88 -6.52
N PRO A 173 8.68 -23.20 -7.65
CA PRO A 173 8.91 -22.50 -8.90
C PRO A 173 8.23 -21.13 -8.98
N GLY A 174 7.23 -20.89 -8.12
CA GLY A 174 6.50 -19.63 -8.02
C GLY A 174 7.08 -18.69 -6.97
N LEU A 175 6.21 -18.03 -6.20
CA LEU A 175 6.59 -17.23 -5.05
C LEU A 175 7.11 -18.15 -3.95
N GLY A 176 8.38 -18.00 -3.58
CA GLY A 176 8.96 -18.67 -2.42
C GLY A 176 8.62 -17.96 -1.12
N PHE A 177 9.05 -18.51 0.02
CA PHE A 177 8.81 -17.92 1.32
C PHE A 177 9.33 -16.48 1.40
N GLU A 178 8.47 -15.56 1.83
CA GLU A 178 8.78 -14.17 2.19
C GLU A 178 7.71 -13.64 3.17
N GLY A 179 7.65 -12.34 3.42
CA GLY A 179 6.63 -11.74 4.28
C GLY A 179 6.73 -12.21 5.73
N SER A 180 7.93 -12.17 6.31
CA SER A 180 8.18 -12.70 7.65
C SER A 180 7.44 -11.93 8.73
N HIS A 181 6.66 -12.64 9.57
CA HIS A 181 6.13 -12.15 10.83
C HIS A 181 6.54 -13.12 11.94
N PHE A 182 7.38 -12.66 12.86
CA PHE A 182 8.03 -13.51 13.85
C PHE A 182 7.67 -13.10 15.27
N TYR A 183 7.17 -14.05 16.05
CA TYR A 183 6.65 -13.82 17.40
C TYR A 183 7.17 -14.85 18.39
N LYS A 184 7.28 -14.43 19.67
CA LYS A 184 7.39 -15.33 20.81
C LYS A 184 6.09 -15.26 21.63
N ILE A 185 5.35 -16.36 21.72
CA ILE A 185 4.06 -16.46 22.41
C ILE A 185 4.11 -17.68 23.31
N ASP A 186 3.86 -17.51 24.60
CA ASP A 186 3.85 -18.59 25.61
C ASP A 186 5.12 -19.47 25.57
N GLY A 187 6.27 -18.84 25.33
CA GLY A 187 7.58 -19.52 25.29
C GLY A 187 7.92 -20.21 23.96
N MET A 188 7.01 -20.23 23.00
CA MET A 188 7.20 -20.79 21.66
C MET A 188 7.45 -19.69 20.63
N TYR A 189 8.24 -19.99 19.60
CA TYR A 189 8.51 -19.07 18.48
C TYR A 189 7.65 -19.46 17.29
N TYR A 190 6.94 -18.49 16.73
CA TYR A 190 6.06 -18.65 15.58
C TYR A 190 6.54 -17.76 14.43
N LEU A 191 6.74 -18.38 13.27
CA LEU A 191 7.15 -17.71 12.03
C LEU A 191 6.03 -17.87 11.01
N PHE A 192 5.33 -16.76 10.71
CA PHE A 192 4.35 -16.69 9.64
C PHE A 192 5.02 -16.21 8.36
N LEU A 193 4.64 -16.81 7.22
CA LEU A 193 5.23 -16.56 5.92
C LEU A 193 4.17 -16.64 4.83
N ILE A 194 4.38 -15.90 3.74
CA ILE A 194 3.65 -16.10 2.50
C ILE A 194 4.47 -16.94 1.53
N HIS A 195 3.79 -17.74 0.70
CA HIS A 195 4.31 -18.33 -0.53
C HIS A 195 3.18 -18.56 -1.53
N SER A 196 3.48 -18.95 -2.76
CA SER A 196 2.46 -19.49 -3.67
C SER A 196 2.45 -21.01 -3.61
N LEU A 197 1.32 -21.62 -3.98
CA LEU A 197 1.33 -23.04 -4.26
C LEU A 197 2.29 -23.34 -5.41
N PRO A 198 3.04 -24.45 -5.36
CA PRO A 198 4.06 -24.73 -6.37
C PRO A 198 3.50 -25.19 -7.73
N ASP A 199 2.22 -25.59 -7.78
CA ASP A 199 1.52 -26.05 -8.98
C ASP A 199 0.70 -24.96 -9.66
N ARG A 200 0.46 -23.82 -8.97
CA ARG A 200 -0.30 -22.67 -9.48
C ARG A 200 -0.03 -21.41 -8.68
N TRP A 201 -0.22 -20.29 -9.33
CA TRP A 201 -0.18 -19.00 -8.65
C TRP A 201 -1.40 -18.83 -7.74
N MET A 202 -1.23 -19.13 -6.48
CA MET A 202 -2.20 -18.88 -5.41
C MET A 202 -1.45 -18.65 -4.12
N ARG A 203 -1.50 -17.43 -3.60
CA ARG A 203 -0.86 -17.06 -2.33
C ARG A 203 -1.44 -17.88 -1.18
N THR A 204 -0.59 -18.33 -0.30
CA THR A 204 -0.92 -19.22 0.83
C THR A 204 -0.16 -18.76 2.06
N GLN A 205 -0.82 -18.75 3.21
CA GLN A 205 -0.19 -18.43 4.49
C GLN A 205 0.34 -19.70 5.14
N ALA A 206 1.64 -19.71 5.44
CA ALA A 206 2.28 -20.77 6.21
C ALA A 206 2.62 -20.28 7.62
N CYS A 207 2.74 -21.22 8.56
CA CYS A 207 3.29 -20.97 9.89
C CYS A 207 4.27 -22.09 10.26
N TYR A 208 5.37 -21.72 10.91
CA TYR A 208 6.36 -22.63 11.45
C TYR A 208 6.58 -22.33 12.93
N VAL A 209 6.71 -23.36 13.76
CA VAL A 209 6.86 -23.24 15.22
C VAL A 209 8.08 -23.99 15.73
N SER A 210 8.75 -23.43 16.75
CA SER A 210 9.85 -24.07 17.48
C SER A 210 9.81 -23.64 18.95
N ASP A 211 10.33 -24.48 19.85
CA ASP A 211 10.55 -24.14 21.26
C ASP A 211 11.88 -23.40 21.49
N SER A 212 12.73 -23.33 20.47
CA SER A 212 14.04 -22.71 20.56
C SER A 212 14.44 -22.04 19.26
N LEU A 213 15.16 -20.90 19.34
CA LEU A 213 15.75 -20.22 18.18
C LEU A 213 16.81 -21.08 17.46
N THR A 214 17.41 -22.05 18.16
CA THR A 214 18.37 -23.01 17.60
C THR A 214 17.74 -24.34 17.19
N GLY A 215 16.47 -24.56 17.54
CA GLY A 215 15.71 -25.75 17.23
C GLY A 215 15.27 -25.87 15.77
N GLU A 216 14.61 -26.97 15.46
CA GLU A 216 13.94 -27.19 14.19
C GLU A 216 12.60 -26.45 14.19
N PHE A 217 12.34 -25.66 13.16
CA PHE A 217 11.04 -25.04 12.91
C PHE A 217 10.16 -26.00 12.11
N LYS A 218 9.04 -26.42 12.70
CA LYS A 218 8.08 -27.36 12.14
C LYS A 218 6.77 -26.65 11.81
N GLY A 219 6.16 -26.99 10.70
CA GLY A 219 4.91 -26.34 10.29
C GLY A 219 4.56 -26.57 8.83
N GLY A 220 3.64 -25.77 8.34
CA GLY A 220 3.14 -25.82 6.97
C GLY A 220 2.06 -24.78 6.76
N ASP A 221 1.20 -25.03 5.77
CA ASP A 221 0.14 -24.12 5.36
C ASP A 221 -0.97 -24.06 6.42
N VAL A 222 -1.31 -22.85 6.84
CA VAL A 222 -2.35 -22.59 7.85
C VAL A 222 -3.58 -21.89 7.28
N LEU A 223 -3.44 -21.27 6.09
CA LEU A 223 -4.56 -20.70 5.33
C LEU A 223 -4.28 -20.85 3.83
N CYS A 224 -5.17 -21.56 3.13
CA CYS A 224 -5.09 -21.78 1.69
C CYS A 224 -6.48 -21.58 1.10
N ASP A 225 -6.87 -20.32 0.92
CA ASP A 225 -8.23 -19.95 0.52
C ASP A 225 -8.26 -18.70 -0.35
N THR A 226 -9.16 -18.68 -1.32
CA THR A 226 -9.38 -17.56 -2.23
C THR A 226 -10.63 -16.75 -1.89
N MET A 227 -11.39 -17.14 -0.90
CA MET A 227 -12.72 -16.57 -0.62
C MET A 227 -13.63 -16.53 -1.86
N GLY A 228 -13.41 -17.44 -2.83
CA GLY A 228 -14.13 -17.47 -4.09
C GLY A 228 -13.75 -16.36 -5.09
N TYR A 229 -12.69 -15.60 -4.85
CA TYR A 229 -12.30 -14.48 -5.73
C TYR A 229 -11.17 -14.88 -6.68
N CYS A 230 -11.51 -15.17 -7.93
CA CYS A 230 -10.60 -15.25 -9.10
C CYS A 230 -9.27 -16.00 -8.89
N GLY A 231 -9.25 -17.01 -8.01
CA GLY A 231 -8.04 -17.77 -7.71
C GLY A 231 -7.01 -17.04 -6.84
N GLN A 232 -7.29 -15.83 -6.38
CA GLN A 232 -6.39 -15.01 -5.55
C GLN A 232 -6.45 -15.45 -4.09
N GLY A 233 -5.34 -15.96 -3.56
CA GLY A 233 -5.25 -16.43 -2.19
C GLY A 233 -5.09 -15.29 -1.18
N VAL A 234 -5.50 -15.57 0.07
CA VAL A 234 -5.32 -14.67 1.21
C VAL A 234 -4.05 -15.05 1.96
N ALA A 235 -3.10 -14.13 2.08
CA ALA A 235 -1.85 -14.37 2.81
C ALA A 235 -1.10 -13.07 3.13
N GLN A 236 0.02 -13.19 3.83
CA GLN A 236 0.95 -12.18 4.32
C GLN A 236 0.30 -11.13 5.21
N GLY A 237 0.76 -11.11 6.44
CA GLY A 237 0.39 -10.13 7.45
C GLY A 237 0.63 -10.62 8.86
N GLY A 238 0.44 -9.73 9.82
CA GLY A 238 0.66 -9.97 11.24
C GLY A 238 -0.52 -10.61 11.96
N ILE A 239 -0.24 -11.16 13.15
CA ILE A 239 -1.27 -11.60 14.08
C ILE A 239 -1.29 -10.68 15.31
N VAL A 240 -2.47 -10.55 15.93
CA VAL A 240 -2.67 -9.70 17.10
C VAL A 240 -3.69 -10.34 18.05
N ASP A 241 -3.43 -10.20 19.34
CA ASP A 241 -4.36 -10.57 20.40
C ASP A 241 -5.35 -9.43 20.71
N THR A 242 -6.42 -9.80 21.40
CA THR A 242 -7.41 -8.86 21.94
C THR A 242 -7.40 -8.87 23.47
N PRO A 243 -7.96 -7.84 24.14
CA PRO A 243 -8.06 -7.85 25.60
C PRO A 243 -8.85 -9.03 26.19
N ASP A 244 -9.73 -9.66 25.41
CA ASP A 244 -10.49 -10.87 25.77
C ASP A 244 -9.79 -12.17 25.32
N HIS A 245 -8.47 -12.09 25.04
CA HIS A 245 -7.59 -13.23 24.69
C HIS A 245 -7.98 -13.98 23.43
N LYS A 246 -8.73 -13.37 22.52
CA LYS A 246 -8.89 -13.87 21.15
C LYS A 246 -7.73 -13.41 20.29
N TRP A 247 -7.55 -14.08 19.17
CA TRP A 247 -6.49 -13.75 18.22
C TRP A 247 -7.05 -13.58 16.81
N TYR A 248 -6.44 -12.66 16.08
CA TYR A 248 -6.77 -12.40 14.67
C TYR A 248 -5.50 -12.21 13.86
N ALA A 249 -5.55 -12.65 12.61
CA ALA A 249 -4.58 -12.29 11.58
C ALA A 249 -5.17 -11.18 10.70
N VAL A 250 -4.39 -10.17 10.40
CA VAL A 250 -4.69 -9.19 9.36
C VAL A 250 -3.79 -9.52 8.19
N LEU A 251 -4.37 -10.09 7.15
CA LEU A 251 -3.69 -10.53 5.92
C LEU A 251 -4.18 -9.70 4.76
N PHE A 252 -3.69 -9.93 3.53
CA PHE A 252 -4.28 -9.28 2.36
C PHE A 252 -4.72 -10.29 1.29
N GLN A 253 -5.52 -9.81 0.34
CA GLN A 253 -5.86 -10.51 -0.89
C GLN A 253 -5.70 -9.58 -2.08
N ASP A 254 -5.07 -10.10 -3.16
CA ASP A 254 -5.00 -9.38 -4.43
C ASP A 254 -6.41 -9.23 -5.04
N ARG A 255 -6.79 -8.01 -5.38
CA ARG A 255 -8.09 -7.67 -5.98
C ARG A 255 -7.95 -7.04 -7.36
N GLY A 256 -6.91 -7.43 -8.10
CA GLY A 256 -6.60 -6.88 -9.42
C GLY A 256 -6.02 -5.47 -9.34
N ALA A 257 -6.36 -4.61 -10.28
CA ALA A 257 -5.79 -3.27 -10.40
C ALA A 257 -6.04 -2.37 -9.20
N VAL A 258 -7.08 -2.63 -8.39
CA VAL A 258 -7.32 -1.85 -7.16
C VAL A 258 -6.28 -2.14 -6.06
N GLY A 259 -5.54 -3.24 -6.17
CA GLY A 259 -4.44 -3.59 -5.27
C GLY A 259 -4.74 -4.69 -4.26
N ARG A 260 -4.02 -4.68 -3.16
CA ARG A 260 -3.98 -5.70 -2.11
C ARG A 260 -4.77 -5.24 -0.90
N ILE A 261 -5.96 -5.81 -0.70
CA ILE A 261 -6.92 -5.34 0.29
C ILE A 261 -6.87 -6.22 1.55
N PRO A 262 -6.79 -5.63 2.77
CA PRO A 262 -6.76 -6.37 4.03
C PRO A 262 -7.97 -7.26 4.25
N VAL A 263 -7.68 -8.46 4.76
CA VAL A 263 -8.64 -9.50 5.16
C VAL A 263 -8.40 -9.86 6.61
N LEU A 264 -9.44 -9.80 7.43
CA LEU A 264 -9.38 -10.16 8.84
C LEU A 264 -9.74 -11.63 9.03
N VAL A 265 -8.88 -12.40 9.70
CA VAL A 265 -9.03 -13.84 9.88
C VAL A 265 -8.93 -14.20 11.36
N PRO A 266 -9.93 -14.83 12.00
CA PRO A 266 -9.81 -15.31 13.36
C PRO A 266 -8.72 -16.38 13.46
N VAL A 267 -8.00 -16.40 14.58
CA VAL A 267 -6.97 -17.40 14.88
C VAL A 267 -7.38 -18.16 16.13
N LYS A 268 -7.39 -19.48 16.03
CA LYS A 268 -7.56 -20.40 17.17
C LYS A 268 -6.23 -21.12 17.43
N TRP A 269 -5.99 -21.44 18.69
CA TRP A 269 -4.80 -22.18 19.11
C TRP A 269 -5.18 -23.60 19.46
N GLU A 270 -4.63 -24.57 18.76
CA GLU A 270 -4.95 -25.99 18.92
C GLU A 270 -3.67 -26.85 19.04
N LYS A 271 -3.77 -28.03 19.64
CA LYS A 271 -2.70 -29.00 19.72
C LYS A 271 -2.97 -30.20 18.82
N ASN A 272 -1.91 -30.91 18.42
CA ASN A 272 -1.97 -32.07 17.54
C ASN A 272 -2.60 -31.73 16.17
N VAL A 273 -2.28 -30.56 15.67
CA VAL A 273 -2.79 -30.08 14.36
C VAL A 273 -2.06 -30.80 13.24
N ARG A 274 -2.80 -31.38 12.31
CA ARG A 274 -2.25 -31.92 11.08
C ARG A 274 -2.05 -30.76 10.11
N VAL A 275 -0.82 -30.58 9.65
CA VAL A 275 -0.45 -29.56 8.67
C VAL A 275 0.11 -30.21 7.43
N THR A 276 -0.11 -29.56 6.32
CA THR A 276 0.40 -29.97 5.00
C THR A 276 1.32 -28.90 4.46
N CYS A 277 2.39 -29.29 3.82
CA CYS A 277 3.19 -28.38 3.01
C CYS A 277 3.49 -29.02 1.64
N MET A 278 3.58 -28.18 0.63
CA MET A 278 3.91 -28.59 -0.76
C MET A 278 5.26 -27.96 -1.15
N PRO A 279 6.40 -28.60 -0.84
CA PRO A 279 7.73 -28.02 -1.06
C PRO A 279 8.13 -27.93 -2.53
N ALA A 280 7.48 -28.71 -3.40
CA ALA A 280 7.69 -28.70 -4.84
C ALA A 280 6.45 -29.27 -5.55
N PRO A 281 6.29 -29.05 -6.88
CA PRO A 281 5.19 -29.62 -7.65
C PRO A 281 5.10 -31.15 -7.50
N GLY A 282 3.92 -31.64 -7.12
CA GLY A 282 3.66 -33.07 -6.91
C GLY A 282 4.21 -33.66 -5.62
N GLU A 283 4.91 -32.87 -4.79
CA GLU A 283 5.34 -33.29 -3.45
C GLU A 283 4.39 -32.75 -2.39
N GLN A 284 3.86 -33.63 -1.57
CA GLN A 284 3.06 -33.28 -0.41
C GLN A 284 3.66 -33.94 0.82
N LYS A 285 3.85 -33.15 1.88
CA LYS A 285 4.30 -33.64 3.18
C LYS A 285 3.26 -33.31 4.23
N GLU A 286 2.93 -34.27 5.03
CA GLU A 286 2.06 -34.11 6.18
C GLU A 286 2.87 -34.29 7.48
N GLN A 287 2.56 -33.48 8.48
CA GLN A 287 3.11 -33.62 9.81
C GLN A 287 2.06 -33.27 10.86
N ILE A 288 2.23 -33.77 12.07
CA ILE A 288 1.39 -33.41 13.20
C ILE A 288 2.21 -32.54 14.14
N ILE A 289 1.75 -31.31 14.34
CA ILE A 289 2.32 -30.35 15.28
C ILE A 289 1.66 -30.60 16.63
N LYS A 290 2.44 -31.05 17.61
CA LYS A 290 1.94 -31.40 18.95
C LYS A 290 1.78 -30.19 19.86
N GLU A 291 2.57 -29.18 19.60
CA GLU A 291 2.63 -27.92 20.31
C GLU A 291 1.34 -27.11 20.04
N ASN A 292 1.14 -26.03 20.78
CA ASN A 292 0.09 -25.07 20.51
C ASN A 292 0.34 -24.45 19.12
N TYR A 293 -0.61 -24.54 18.20
CA TYR A 293 -0.41 -24.17 16.81
C TYR A 293 -1.61 -23.37 16.28
N PRO A 294 -1.39 -22.31 15.45
CA PRO A 294 -2.47 -21.48 14.97
C PRO A 294 -3.28 -22.18 13.88
N VAL A 295 -4.60 -22.17 14.04
CA VAL A 295 -5.58 -22.55 13.02
C VAL A 295 -6.31 -21.29 12.60
N LEU A 296 -6.13 -20.89 11.34
CA LEU A 296 -6.68 -19.66 10.79
C LEU A 296 -8.07 -19.88 10.20
N GLY A 297 -9.00 -18.99 10.54
CA GLY A 297 -10.35 -19.00 10.02
C GLY A 297 -11.14 -20.24 10.42
N ASP A 298 -11.89 -20.80 9.47
CA ASP A 298 -12.56 -22.09 9.62
C ASP A 298 -11.69 -23.18 8.97
N SER A 299 -10.84 -23.77 9.77
CA SER A 299 -9.96 -24.87 9.35
C SER A 299 -9.12 -24.54 8.10
N GLY A 300 -8.48 -23.36 8.08
CA GLY A 300 -7.64 -22.90 6.97
C GLY A 300 -8.39 -22.18 5.86
N ARG A 301 -9.62 -21.71 6.12
CA ARG A 301 -10.43 -20.91 5.20
C ARG A 301 -10.80 -19.57 5.82
N ALA A 302 -10.62 -18.49 5.09
CA ALA A 302 -11.05 -17.16 5.50
C ALA A 302 -12.59 -17.05 5.47
N LEU A 303 -13.15 -16.31 6.42
CA LEU A 303 -14.59 -16.09 6.53
C LEU A 303 -14.99 -14.81 5.80
N CYS A 304 -16.14 -14.81 5.12
CA CYS A 304 -16.71 -13.61 4.52
C CYS A 304 -17.15 -12.58 5.57
N GLU A 305 -17.57 -13.05 6.75
CA GLU A 305 -17.93 -12.20 7.89
C GLU A 305 -17.15 -12.64 9.13
N VAL A 306 -16.62 -11.67 9.86
CA VAL A 306 -15.81 -11.89 11.06
C VAL A 306 -16.39 -11.11 12.23
N GLU A 307 -16.54 -11.79 13.36
CA GLU A 307 -16.99 -11.18 14.60
C GLU A 307 -15.80 -10.70 15.44
N THR A 308 -15.83 -9.43 15.83
CA THR A 308 -14.86 -8.84 16.76
C THR A 308 -15.56 -8.09 17.89
N GLN A 309 -14.77 -7.51 18.80
CA GLN A 309 -15.28 -6.64 19.85
C GLN A 309 -14.53 -5.31 19.83
N SER A 310 -15.27 -4.21 19.87
CA SER A 310 -14.67 -2.91 20.06
C SER A 310 -14.20 -2.71 21.50
N THR A 311 -12.97 -2.28 21.67
CA THR A 311 -12.39 -1.83 22.94
C THR A 311 -12.92 -0.47 23.36
N ARG A 312 -13.39 0.33 22.38
CA ARG A 312 -14.01 1.65 22.57
C ARG A 312 -15.30 1.77 21.77
N PRO A 313 -16.44 1.36 22.34
CA PRO A 313 -17.71 1.27 21.61
C PRO A 313 -18.20 2.57 20.98
N ASP A 314 -17.81 3.72 21.55
CA ASP A 314 -18.26 5.05 21.10
C ASP A 314 -17.24 5.73 20.16
N ALA A 315 -16.19 5.01 19.75
CA ALA A 315 -15.19 5.55 18.83
C ALA A 315 -15.82 5.92 17.48
N GLN A 316 -15.47 7.11 17.00
CA GLN A 316 -15.80 7.56 15.65
C GLN A 316 -14.54 7.47 14.79
N TYR A 317 -14.67 6.99 13.57
CA TYR A 317 -13.56 6.83 12.63
C TYR A 317 -13.65 7.86 11.51
N HIS A 318 -12.52 8.47 11.17
CA HIS A 318 -12.41 9.29 9.98
C HIS A 318 -12.24 8.37 8.74
N PRO A 319 -12.83 8.75 7.60
CA PRO A 319 -12.70 7.95 6.39
C PRO A 319 -11.25 7.95 5.87
N LEU A 320 -10.84 6.81 5.30
CA LEU A 320 -9.50 6.63 4.71
C LEU A 320 -9.37 7.26 3.31
N VAL A 321 -10.48 7.58 2.67
CA VAL A 321 -10.59 8.35 1.41
C VAL A 321 -11.82 9.22 1.50
N GLU A 322 -11.75 10.44 0.98
CA GLU A 322 -12.86 11.38 1.11
C GLU A 322 -12.84 12.50 0.06
N SER A 323 -13.96 13.19 -0.04
CA SER A 323 -14.09 14.42 -0.81
C SER A 323 -13.29 15.55 -0.20
N ASP A 324 -12.79 16.47 -1.05
CA ASP A 324 -12.07 17.65 -0.61
C ASP A 324 -12.43 18.85 -1.50
N ASP A 325 -12.77 19.97 -0.89
CA ASP A 325 -13.00 21.22 -1.60
C ASP A 325 -11.80 22.18 -1.48
N PHE A 326 -10.72 21.70 -0.83
CA PHE A 326 -9.48 22.43 -0.58
C PHE A 326 -9.67 23.77 0.19
N SER A 327 -10.78 23.91 0.92
CA SER A 327 -11.06 25.07 1.76
C SER A 327 -10.28 25.02 3.09
N GLU A 328 -9.71 23.88 3.43
CA GLU A 328 -8.96 23.68 4.66
C GLU A 328 -7.52 23.23 4.35
N TRP A 329 -6.57 23.83 5.05
CA TRP A 329 -5.17 23.44 5.04
C TRP A 329 -4.58 23.64 6.43
N ASN A 330 -4.10 22.58 7.07
CA ASN A 330 -3.63 22.65 8.45
C ASN A 330 -2.51 21.62 8.74
N PRO A 331 -1.23 22.00 8.57
CA PRO A 331 -0.11 21.11 8.82
C PRO A 331 0.12 20.78 10.31
N GLU A 332 -0.55 21.49 11.23
CA GLU A 332 -0.41 21.22 12.66
C GLU A 332 -1.31 20.07 13.13
N GLN A 333 -2.46 19.87 12.50
CA GLN A 333 -3.37 18.77 12.80
C GLN A 333 -3.07 17.52 11.95
N LYS A 334 -1.89 16.95 12.12
CA LYS A 334 -1.33 15.87 11.28
C LYS A 334 -2.24 14.66 11.09
N ARG A 335 -3.07 14.32 12.08
CA ARG A 335 -4.00 13.19 11.97
C ARG A 335 -5.09 13.41 10.92
N LEU A 336 -5.60 14.62 10.80
CA LEU A 336 -6.68 14.97 9.86
C LEU A 336 -6.14 15.48 8.53
N PHE A 337 -5.01 16.20 8.59
CA PHE A 337 -4.44 16.92 7.45
C PHE A 337 -3.08 16.39 7.00
N GLY A 338 -2.61 15.26 7.53
CA GLY A 338 -1.29 14.74 7.19
C GLY A 338 -0.16 15.74 7.43
N THR A 339 1.02 15.37 7.00
CA THR A 339 2.26 16.11 7.26
C THR A 339 2.37 17.42 6.47
N PHE A 340 1.84 17.42 5.22
CA PHE A 340 1.97 18.59 4.33
C PHE A 340 0.77 19.55 4.43
N GLY A 341 -0.19 19.30 5.32
CA GLY A 341 -1.32 20.17 5.60
C GLY A 341 -2.57 19.96 4.74
N TRP A 342 -2.53 19.07 3.74
CA TRP A 342 -3.71 18.56 3.07
C TRP A 342 -4.33 17.41 3.87
N LYS A 343 -5.60 17.10 3.62
CA LYS A 343 -6.27 15.97 4.29
C LYS A 343 -5.40 14.72 4.24
N SER A 344 -5.39 13.94 5.32
CA SER A 344 -4.48 12.80 5.50
C SER A 344 -4.63 11.68 4.46
N CYS A 345 -5.77 11.64 3.76
CA CYS A 345 -5.99 10.71 2.65
C CYS A 345 -5.18 11.04 1.37
N TRP A 346 -4.60 12.25 1.28
CA TRP A 346 -3.77 12.63 0.15
C TRP A 346 -2.31 12.22 0.35
N GLN A 347 -1.76 11.55 -0.65
CA GLN A 347 -0.34 11.26 -0.77
C GLN A 347 0.16 11.72 -2.14
N PHE A 348 1.37 12.25 -2.18
CA PHE A 348 2.04 12.56 -3.44
C PHE A 348 2.59 11.29 -4.09
N ASN A 349 2.57 11.25 -5.41
CA ASN A 349 3.11 10.15 -6.20
C ASN A 349 4.62 9.91 -5.97
N HIS A 350 5.38 10.98 -5.77
CA HIS A 350 6.80 10.99 -5.38
C HIS A 350 7.01 12.19 -4.45
N GLU A 351 8.26 12.45 -4.06
CA GLU A 351 8.57 13.58 -3.20
C GLU A 351 8.15 14.90 -3.85
N PRO A 352 7.28 15.70 -3.19
CA PRO A 352 6.76 16.94 -3.77
C PRO A 352 7.78 18.08 -3.72
N GLU A 353 7.66 18.97 -4.68
CA GLU A 353 8.26 20.31 -4.61
C GLU A 353 7.18 21.31 -4.16
N LEU A 354 7.16 21.55 -2.85
CA LEU A 354 6.08 22.33 -2.21
C LEU A 354 6.00 23.79 -2.69
N SER A 355 7.07 24.34 -3.26
CA SER A 355 7.05 25.68 -3.85
C SER A 355 6.26 25.77 -5.17
N TRP A 356 5.83 24.63 -5.73
CA TRP A 356 5.08 24.57 -6.99
C TRP A 356 3.61 24.18 -6.79
N ILE A 357 3.19 23.97 -5.54
CA ILE A 357 1.82 23.60 -5.19
C ILE A 357 1.37 24.43 -3.98
N GLU A 358 0.15 24.92 -4.04
CA GLU A 358 -0.40 25.80 -3.01
C GLU A 358 -1.87 25.46 -2.77
N ASN A 359 -2.30 25.52 -1.53
CA ASN A 359 -3.72 25.45 -1.17
C ASN A 359 -4.25 26.88 -0.96
N ASP A 360 -5.10 27.36 -1.85
CA ASP A 360 -5.84 28.62 -1.67
C ASP A 360 -7.17 28.32 -0.95
N ALA A 361 -7.12 28.32 0.38
CA ALA A 361 -8.28 27.98 1.20
C ALA A 361 -9.43 28.99 1.06
N GLU A 362 -9.13 30.26 0.74
CA GLU A 362 -10.16 31.29 0.53
C GLU A 362 -10.97 31.02 -0.74
N LYS A 363 -10.29 30.59 -1.81
CA LYS A 363 -10.95 30.19 -3.05
C LYS A 363 -11.47 28.74 -3.03
N GLY A 364 -11.03 27.91 -2.09
CA GLY A 364 -11.30 26.48 -2.07
C GLY A 364 -10.68 25.79 -3.29
N CYS A 365 -9.40 25.98 -3.53
CA CYS A 365 -8.71 25.33 -4.63
C CYS A 365 -7.26 24.96 -4.31
N LEU A 366 -6.82 23.88 -4.96
CA LEU A 366 -5.44 23.45 -5.02
C LEU A 366 -4.82 24.00 -6.31
N ARG A 367 -3.79 24.81 -6.18
CA ARG A 367 -3.09 25.44 -7.28
C ARG A 367 -1.78 24.75 -7.57
N MET A 368 -1.56 24.31 -8.81
CA MET A 368 -0.33 23.68 -9.28
C MET A 368 0.35 24.52 -10.38
N VAL A 369 1.66 24.66 -10.28
CA VAL A 369 2.49 25.36 -11.28
C VAL A 369 3.31 24.35 -12.07
N CYS A 370 3.18 24.33 -13.38
CA CYS A 370 3.93 23.46 -14.28
C CYS A 370 5.39 23.95 -14.40
N ARG A 371 6.28 23.53 -13.48
CA ARG A 371 7.68 23.96 -13.42
C ARG A 371 8.66 22.98 -14.09
N LYS A 372 8.19 21.79 -14.48
CA LYS A 372 8.99 20.75 -15.11
C LYS A 372 8.40 20.39 -16.47
N GLN A 373 9.25 20.25 -17.48
CA GLN A 373 8.87 19.61 -18.74
C GLN A 373 8.86 18.09 -18.55
N CYS A 374 7.74 17.47 -18.91
CA CYS A 374 7.51 16.04 -18.75
C CYS A 374 7.05 15.44 -20.09
N LYS A 375 7.44 14.19 -20.34
CA LYS A 375 6.94 13.44 -21.51
C LYS A 375 5.48 13.03 -21.31
N ASN A 376 5.14 12.69 -20.06
CA ASN A 376 3.80 12.22 -19.69
C ASN A 376 3.56 12.39 -18.17
N VAL A 377 2.37 11.98 -17.71
CA VAL A 377 1.91 12.18 -16.33
C VAL A 377 2.79 11.46 -15.29
N THR A 378 3.49 10.38 -15.64
CA THR A 378 4.33 9.65 -14.67
C THR A 378 5.56 10.46 -14.22
N GLN A 379 5.91 11.48 -14.97
CA GLN A 379 7.01 12.41 -14.65
C GLN A 379 6.52 13.70 -13.97
N ALA A 380 5.20 13.88 -13.83
CA ALA A 380 4.61 15.08 -13.24
C ALA A 380 4.91 15.15 -11.74
N VAL A 381 5.70 16.14 -11.33
CA VAL A 381 5.95 16.45 -9.93
C VAL A 381 4.67 17.03 -9.31
N ASN A 382 4.43 16.75 -8.03
CA ASN A 382 3.23 17.18 -7.30
C ASN A 382 1.91 16.52 -7.73
N THR A 383 1.93 15.40 -8.45
CA THR A 383 0.71 14.60 -8.60
C THR A 383 0.25 14.12 -7.23
N ILE A 384 -0.88 14.66 -6.75
CA ILE A 384 -1.48 14.32 -5.47
C ILE A 384 -2.54 13.23 -5.66
N THR A 385 -2.54 12.21 -4.80
CA THR A 385 -3.34 11.00 -5.05
C THR A 385 -4.14 10.53 -3.84
N GLN A 386 -5.27 9.85 -4.12
CA GLN A 386 -5.97 9.02 -3.13
C GLN A 386 -6.09 7.58 -3.65
N ARG A 387 -6.20 6.60 -2.71
CA ARG A 387 -6.48 5.20 -3.05
C ARG A 387 -7.84 5.06 -3.73
N MET A 388 -7.96 4.15 -4.69
CA MET A 388 -9.26 3.78 -5.24
C MET A 388 -9.91 2.68 -4.39
N LYS A 389 -11.23 2.69 -4.30
CA LYS A 389 -12.02 1.78 -3.47
C LYS A 389 -12.62 0.65 -4.30
N PHE A 390 -12.46 -0.58 -3.81
CA PHE A 390 -13.17 -1.75 -4.31
C PHE A 390 -14.64 -1.76 -3.82
N PRO A 391 -15.62 -2.23 -4.60
CA PRO A 391 -15.50 -2.78 -5.95
C PRO A 391 -15.59 -1.74 -7.06
N MET A 392 -15.95 -0.53 -6.77
CA MET A 392 -16.08 0.58 -7.71
C MET A 392 -15.58 1.86 -7.06
N CYS A 393 -15.00 2.73 -7.88
CA CYS A 393 -14.54 4.04 -7.46
C CYS A 393 -15.06 5.10 -8.44
N ILE A 394 -15.74 6.11 -7.93
CA ILE A 394 -16.21 7.25 -8.72
C ILE A 394 -15.65 8.51 -8.08
N THR A 395 -14.98 9.34 -8.89
CA THR A 395 -14.43 10.61 -8.45
C THR A 395 -14.73 11.72 -9.46
N GLU A 396 -14.85 12.95 -8.96
CA GLU A 396 -15.04 14.14 -9.76
C GLU A 396 -14.10 15.24 -9.31
N VAL A 397 -13.68 16.09 -10.23
CA VAL A 397 -12.93 17.31 -9.94
C VAL A 397 -13.34 18.42 -10.92
N THR A 398 -13.27 19.67 -10.47
CA THR A 398 -13.32 20.84 -11.35
C THR A 398 -11.89 21.31 -11.58
N VAL A 399 -11.47 21.35 -12.82
CA VAL A 399 -10.18 21.88 -13.25
C VAL A 399 -10.39 23.27 -13.86
N ASP A 400 -9.72 24.29 -13.34
CA ASP A 400 -9.62 25.59 -13.98
C ASP A 400 -8.25 25.72 -14.64
N ALA A 401 -8.28 25.75 -15.95
CA ALA A 401 -7.10 25.76 -16.82
C ALA A 401 -6.87 27.15 -17.48
N GLU A 402 -7.42 28.24 -16.92
CA GLU A 402 -7.24 29.58 -17.50
C GLU A 402 -5.75 29.96 -17.60
N GLY A 403 -4.95 29.59 -16.59
CA GLY A 403 -3.53 29.92 -16.48
C GLY A 403 -2.57 28.97 -17.19
N ILE A 404 -3.05 27.92 -17.90
CA ILE A 404 -2.15 26.99 -18.59
C ILE A 404 -1.59 27.61 -19.89
N LYS A 405 -0.39 27.12 -20.25
CA LYS A 405 0.29 27.48 -21.51
C LYS A 405 0.08 26.41 -22.59
N ASP A 406 0.45 26.72 -23.81
CA ASP A 406 0.49 25.75 -24.92
C ASP A 406 1.39 24.55 -24.56
N GLY A 407 0.82 23.35 -24.65
CA GLY A 407 1.49 22.10 -24.31
C GLY A 407 1.46 21.73 -22.84
N ASP A 408 0.78 22.49 -21.98
CA ASP A 408 0.50 22.06 -20.61
C ASP A 408 -0.69 21.08 -20.60
N TYR A 409 -0.67 20.19 -19.61
CA TYR A 409 -1.75 19.24 -19.32
C TYR A 409 -2.11 19.32 -17.84
N ALA A 410 -3.38 19.49 -17.54
CA ALA A 410 -3.89 19.52 -16.17
C ALA A 410 -5.21 18.73 -16.09
N GLY A 411 -5.31 17.81 -15.13
CA GLY A 411 -6.49 16.96 -15.06
C GLY A 411 -6.45 15.89 -13.97
N MET A 412 -7.15 14.81 -14.25
CA MET A 412 -7.28 13.65 -13.37
C MET A 412 -6.85 12.38 -14.09
N CYS A 413 -6.15 11.50 -13.38
CA CYS A 413 -5.69 10.21 -13.91
C CYS A 413 -6.04 9.03 -12.99
N ALA A 414 -6.18 7.86 -13.60
CA ALA A 414 -6.03 6.57 -12.95
C ALA A 414 -4.54 6.22 -13.04
N LEU A 415 -3.82 6.43 -11.93
CA LEU A 415 -2.36 6.34 -11.91
C LEU A 415 -1.90 4.91 -11.67
N GLN A 416 -1.29 4.34 -12.67
CA GLN A 416 -0.58 3.07 -12.68
C GLN A 416 0.45 3.05 -13.81
N GLY A 417 1.20 1.96 -13.98
CA GLY A 417 2.11 1.77 -15.09
C GLY A 417 1.43 1.86 -16.47
N CYS A 418 0.17 1.44 -16.54
CA CYS A 418 -0.72 1.62 -17.70
C CYS A 418 -1.75 2.74 -17.45
N TYR A 419 -1.35 3.89 -17.02
CA TYR A 419 -2.29 4.96 -16.66
C TYR A 419 -3.27 5.33 -17.77
N GLY A 420 -4.46 5.78 -17.37
CA GLY A 420 -5.38 6.56 -18.20
C GLY A 420 -5.60 7.94 -17.60
N MET A 421 -5.81 8.97 -18.44
CA MET A 421 -6.06 10.32 -17.95
C MET A 421 -7.04 11.10 -18.81
N ALA A 422 -7.80 12.00 -18.18
CA ALA A 422 -8.49 13.10 -18.85
C ALA A 422 -7.88 14.42 -18.40
N ALA A 423 -7.47 15.25 -19.35
CA ALA A 423 -6.76 16.49 -19.08
C ALA A 423 -7.23 17.63 -19.98
N VAL A 424 -7.27 18.84 -19.42
CA VAL A 424 -7.35 20.06 -20.22
C VAL A 424 -5.94 20.41 -20.68
N THR A 425 -5.81 20.75 -21.96
CA THR A 425 -4.56 21.18 -22.60
C THR A 425 -4.81 22.36 -23.52
N LYS A 426 -3.75 23.07 -23.89
CA LYS A 426 -3.82 24.16 -24.87
C LYS A 426 -2.91 23.84 -26.06
N ARG A 427 -3.44 23.99 -27.28
CA ARG A 427 -2.71 23.77 -28.54
C ARG A 427 -3.00 24.91 -29.50
N ASP A 428 -1.97 25.61 -29.91
CA ASP A 428 -2.07 26.77 -30.83
C ASP A 428 -3.12 27.80 -30.36
N GLY A 429 -3.16 28.05 -29.06
CA GLY A 429 -4.11 28.93 -28.40
C GLY A 429 -5.50 28.36 -28.17
N GLN A 430 -5.85 27.19 -28.73
CA GLN A 430 -7.13 26.54 -28.52
C GLN A 430 -7.11 25.64 -27.30
N MET A 431 -8.15 25.73 -26.45
CA MET A 431 -8.33 24.87 -25.30
C MET A 431 -9.05 23.58 -25.68
N LEU A 432 -8.48 22.43 -25.27
CA LEU A 432 -8.99 21.11 -25.58
C LEU A 432 -9.10 20.30 -24.27
N LEU A 433 -10.13 19.49 -24.16
CA LEU A 433 -10.16 18.35 -23.24
C LEU A 433 -9.74 17.11 -24.00
N VAL A 434 -8.78 16.36 -23.49
CA VAL A 434 -8.24 15.16 -24.14
C VAL A 434 -8.33 13.95 -23.21
N MET A 435 -8.54 12.76 -23.80
CA MET A 435 -8.33 11.49 -23.12
C MET A 435 -7.09 10.81 -23.68
N ARG A 436 -6.15 10.50 -22.81
CA ARG A 436 -4.89 9.80 -23.16
C ARG A 436 -4.65 8.61 -22.24
N SER A 437 -3.97 7.61 -22.75
CA SER A 437 -3.53 6.48 -21.95
C SER A 437 -2.19 5.94 -22.41
N LEU A 438 -1.52 5.26 -21.49
CA LEU A 438 -0.37 4.41 -21.78
C LEU A 438 -0.85 2.97 -21.71
N GLU A 439 -0.88 2.29 -22.85
CA GLU A 439 -1.29 0.89 -22.88
C GLU A 439 -0.14 -0.03 -22.48
N ALA A 440 -0.50 -1.14 -21.87
CA ALA A 440 0.47 -2.12 -21.43
C ALA A 440 0.82 -3.13 -22.54
N GLU A 441 2.05 -3.59 -22.54
CA GLU A 441 2.37 -4.89 -23.14
C GLU A 441 1.71 -5.98 -22.28
N HIS A 442 0.73 -6.69 -22.85
CA HIS A 442 -0.16 -7.58 -22.10
C HIS A 442 0.52 -8.79 -21.45
N ASP A 443 1.67 -9.24 -21.91
CA ASP A 443 2.27 -10.53 -21.53
C ASP A 443 3.40 -10.45 -20.49
N SER A 444 3.81 -9.26 -20.05
CA SER A 444 4.89 -9.10 -19.07
C SER A 444 4.36 -8.98 -17.64
N ILE A 445 4.87 -9.80 -16.71
CA ILE A 445 4.67 -9.62 -15.26
C ILE A 445 5.31 -8.31 -14.78
N GLU A 446 6.39 -7.90 -15.43
CA GLU A 446 7.15 -6.71 -15.04
C GLU A 446 6.41 -5.41 -15.38
N GLY A 447 5.40 -5.45 -16.26
CA GLY A 447 4.64 -4.28 -16.69
C GLY A 447 5.34 -3.48 -17.78
N ASN A 448 5.06 -2.18 -17.81
CA ASN A 448 5.57 -1.27 -18.82
C ASN A 448 7.04 -0.92 -18.55
N GLN A 449 7.94 -1.30 -19.45
CA GLN A 449 9.38 -1.04 -19.37
C GLN A 449 9.80 0.28 -20.05
N GLY A 450 8.86 1.20 -20.30
CA GLY A 450 9.12 2.51 -20.89
C GLY A 450 9.16 2.54 -22.42
N ASN A 451 8.82 1.44 -23.09
CA ASN A 451 8.77 1.35 -24.55
C ASN A 451 7.38 1.59 -25.13
N SER A 452 6.34 1.69 -24.30
CA SER A 452 4.97 1.91 -24.75
C SER A 452 4.76 3.39 -25.10
N GLU A 453 4.10 3.64 -26.22
CA GLU A 453 3.71 4.99 -26.63
C GLU A 453 2.39 5.40 -25.97
N GLU A 454 2.28 6.66 -25.58
CA GLU A 454 1.05 7.24 -25.08
C GLU A 454 0.09 7.49 -26.27
N ILE A 455 -1.15 7.01 -26.15
CA ILE A 455 -2.19 7.15 -27.17
C ILE A 455 -3.13 8.28 -26.75
N GLU A 456 -3.40 9.22 -27.67
CA GLU A 456 -4.50 10.16 -27.54
C GLU A 456 -5.72 9.62 -28.28
N TRP A 457 -6.76 9.29 -27.52
CA TRP A 457 -7.97 8.65 -28.04
C TRP A 457 -8.97 9.65 -28.58
N GLU A 458 -9.11 10.79 -27.91
CA GLU A 458 -10.08 11.81 -28.26
C GLU A 458 -9.61 13.17 -27.77
N ALA A 459 -9.90 14.21 -28.55
CA ALA A 459 -9.70 15.60 -28.22
C ALA A 459 -10.96 16.40 -28.56
N VAL A 460 -11.51 17.12 -27.59
CA VAL A 460 -12.74 17.91 -27.75
C VAL A 460 -12.42 19.37 -27.43
N ALA A 461 -12.78 20.28 -28.35
CA ALA A 461 -12.66 21.71 -28.09
C ALA A 461 -13.61 22.13 -26.97
N VAL A 462 -13.10 22.94 -26.03
CA VAL A 462 -13.87 23.47 -24.91
C VAL A 462 -13.80 24.97 -24.88
N GLU A 463 -14.96 25.60 -24.63
CA GLU A 463 -15.07 27.08 -24.61
C GLU A 463 -14.75 27.66 -23.23
N SER A 464 -15.02 26.88 -22.17
CA SER A 464 -14.76 27.27 -20.78
C SER A 464 -13.38 26.83 -20.34
N SER A 465 -12.67 27.64 -19.55
CA SER A 465 -11.46 27.22 -18.83
C SER A 465 -11.78 26.27 -17.66
N LYS A 466 -13.02 26.28 -17.15
CA LYS A 466 -13.48 25.46 -16.03
C LYS A 466 -14.21 24.22 -16.52
N ILE A 467 -13.57 23.07 -16.36
CA ILE A 467 -14.10 21.78 -16.81
C ILE A 467 -14.30 20.87 -15.60
N ARG A 468 -15.49 20.28 -15.50
CA ARG A 468 -15.74 19.18 -14.54
C ARG A 468 -15.43 17.86 -15.21
N ILE A 469 -14.53 17.10 -14.59
CA ILE A 469 -14.11 15.78 -15.03
C ILE A 469 -14.59 14.77 -13.99
N ARG A 470 -15.13 13.63 -14.46
CA ARG A 470 -15.48 12.46 -13.66
C ARG A 470 -14.68 11.27 -14.16
N MET A 471 -14.20 10.48 -13.22
CA MET A 471 -13.59 9.17 -13.46
C MET A 471 -14.44 8.09 -12.79
N GLU A 472 -14.70 7.01 -13.50
CA GLU A 472 -15.40 5.85 -12.98
C GLU A 472 -14.54 4.61 -13.23
N ALA A 473 -14.16 3.91 -12.15
CA ALA A 473 -13.39 2.68 -12.19
C ALA A 473 -14.25 1.50 -11.72
N ASP A 474 -14.15 0.36 -12.43
CA ASP A 474 -14.82 -0.90 -12.12
C ASP A 474 -13.79 -2.00 -11.91
N PHE A 475 -13.70 -2.50 -10.68
CA PHE A 475 -12.81 -3.58 -10.25
C PHE A 475 -13.55 -4.88 -9.97
N GLN A 476 -14.86 -4.95 -10.24
CA GLN A 476 -15.64 -6.16 -10.01
C GLN A 476 -15.12 -7.30 -10.89
N ASN A 477 -14.98 -8.48 -10.31
CA ASN A 477 -14.58 -9.69 -11.05
C ASN A 477 -13.34 -9.51 -11.94
N GLN A 478 -12.38 -8.67 -11.51
CA GLN A 478 -11.19 -8.31 -12.29
C GLN A 478 -11.50 -7.65 -13.65
N HIS A 479 -12.60 -6.90 -13.75
CA HIS A 479 -12.83 -6.05 -14.92
C HIS A 479 -11.70 -5.03 -15.09
N ASP A 480 -11.26 -4.44 -13.98
CA ASP A 480 -10.10 -3.56 -13.89
C ASP A 480 -10.08 -2.50 -15.01
N LYS A 481 -11.17 -1.74 -15.13
CA LYS A 481 -11.35 -0.74 -16.18
C LYS A 481 -11.70 0.63 -15.61
N VAL A 482 -11.28 1.65 -16.31
CA VAL A 482 -11.60 3.03 -16.01
C VAL A 482 -12.12 3.75 -17.26
N ARG A 483 -13.07 4.68 -17.05
CA ARG A 483 -13.50 5.65 -18.08
C ARG A 483 -13.53 7.05 -17.52
N PHE A 484 -13.46 8.01 -18.45
CA PHE A 484 -13.53 9.41 -18.12
C PHE A 484 -14.76 10.06 -18.77
N LEU A 485 -15.35 11.00 -18.05
CA LEU A 485 -16.48 11.78 -18.49
C LEU A 485 -16.24 13.26 -18.17
N TYR A 486 -16.88 14.14 -18.92
CA TYR A 486 -16.89 15.56 -18.65
C TYR A 486 -18.31 16.12 -18.67
N TRP A 487 -18.52 17.16 -17.90
CA TRP A 487 -19.83 17.82 -17.83
C TRP A 487 -19.98 18.85 -18.94
N SER A 488 -20.95 18.66 -19.83
CA SER A 488 -21.31 19.58 -20.92
C SER A 488 -22.80 19.43 -21.24
N ASP A 489 -23.48 20.52 -21.59
CA ASP A 489 -24.89 20.55 -21.95
C ASP A 489 -25.78 19.86 -20.90
N GLU A 490 -25.52 20.17 -19.61
CA GLU A 490 -26.25 19.65 -18.45
C GLU A 490 -26.22 18.12 -18.31
N LYS A 491 -25.24 17.45 -18.86
CA LYS A 491 -25.06 16.00 -18.76
C LYS A 491 -23.59 15.58 -18.76
N TRP A 492 -23.34 14.39 -18.25
CA TRP A 492 -22.05 13.72 -18.37
C TRP A 492 -21.89 13.13 -19.78
N LYS A 493 -20.81 13.46 -20.45
CA LYS A 493 -20.41 12.89 -21.73
C LYS A 493 -19.10 12.13 -21.55
N GLN A 494 -19.03 10.92 -22.07
CA GLN A 494 -17.79 10.15 -22.06
C GLN A 494 -16.80 10.77 -23.03
N ILE A 495 -15.51 10.77 -22.65
CA ILE A 495 -14.39 11.10 -23.54
C ILE A 495 -13.46 9.88 -23.61
N GLY A 496 -13.15 9.46 -24.82
CA GLY A 496 -12.38 8.28 -25.12
C GLY A 496 -13.05 6.95 -24.74
N PRO A 497 -12.39 5.82 -24.96
CA PRO A 497 -12.89 4.50 -24.62
C PRO A 497 -12.73 4.17 -23.12
N TRP A 498 -13.28 3.02 -22.69
CA TRP A 498 -12.84 2.36 -21.47
C TRP A 498 -11.38 1.97 -21.62
N HIS A 499 -10.57 2.26 -20.60
CA HIS A 499 -9.16 1.91 -20.52
C HIS A 499 -8.94 0.75 -19.55
N GLN A 500 -8.12 -0.23 -19.95
CA GLN A 500 -7.79 -1.39 -19.14
C GLN A 500 -6.67 -1.05 -18.16
N LEU A 501 -6.89 -1.36 -16.89
CA LEU A 501 -5.90 -1.26 -15.81
C LEU A 501 -5.29 -2.64 -15.52
N TYR A 502 -4.17 -2.67 -14.79
CA TYR A 502 -3.52 -3.88 -14.33
C TYR A 502 -2.83 -3.69 -12.97
N PHE A 503 -2.41 -4.79 -12.36
CA PHE A 503 -1.52 -4.79 -11.21
C PHE A 503 -0.23 -5.53 -11.59
N LYS A 504 0.89 -4.80 -11.77
CA LYS A 504 2.19 -5.34 -12.21
C LYS A 504 3.34 -4.71 -11.44
N MET A 505 4.57 -5.27 -11.63
CA MET A 505 5.77 -4.88 -10.89
C MET A 505 6.27 -3.47 -11.20
N ASP A 506 5.92 -2.89 -12.33
CA ASP A 506 6.34 -1.53 -12.73
C ASP A 506 5.89 -0.44 -11.75
N HIS A 507 4.70 -0.58 -11.15
CA HIS A 507 4.24 0.29 -10.06
C HIS A 507 4.06 -0.47 -8.74
N PHE A 508 3.63 -1.72 -8.80
CA PHE A 508 3.41 -2.66 -7.70
C PHE A 508 2.52 -2.12 -6.57
N THR A 509 1.60 -1.24 -6.93
CA THR A 509 0.61 -0.63 -6.03
C THR A 509 -0.77 -0.74 -6.64
N GLY A 510 -1.81 -0.64 -5.80
CA GLY A 510 -3.17 -0.41 -6.27
C GLY A 510 -3.28 0.90 -7.05
N CYS A 511 -4.17 0.92 -8.02
CA CYS A 511 -4.46 2.11 -8.81
C CYS A 511 -4.92 3.26 -7.92
N ARG A 512 -4.44 4.46 -8.22
CA ARG A 512 -4.82 5.67 -7.49
C ARG A 512 -5.49 6.69 -8.40
N VAL A 513 -6.48 7.42 -7.87
CA VAL A 513 -6.91 8.65 -8.49
C VAL A 513 -5.84 9.71 -8.23
N GLY A 514 -5.37 10.39 -9.30
CA GLY A 514 -4.36 11.45 -9.21
C GLY A 514 -4.86 12.75 -9.82
N LEU A 515 -4.57 13.87 -9.16
CA LEU A 515 -4.69 15.22 -9.73
C LEU A 515 -3.30 15.69 -10.11
N PHE A 516 -3.13 16.19 -11.31
CA PHE A 516 -1.82 16.51 -11.86
C PHE A 516 -1.83 17.76 -12.77
N ALA A 517 -0.66 18.41 -12.86
CA ALA A 517 -0.38 19.40 -13.89
C ALA A 517 1.09 19.30 -14.33
N TYR A 518 1.36 19.33 -15.63
CA TYR A 518 2.71 19.35 -16.17
C TYR A 518 2.80 20.07 -17.53
N ALA A 519 4.00 20.51 -17.87
CA ALA A 519 4.32 21.13 -19.16
C ALA A 519 5.01 20.12 -20.11
N THR A 520 4.76 20.23 -21.41
CA THR A 520 5.55 19.53 -22.44
C THR A 520 6.44 20.48 -23.24
N LYS A 521 6.17 21.78 -23.17
CA LYS A 521 6.88 22.85 -23.88
C LYS A 521 7.47 23.86 -22.89
N GLU A 522 6.85 24.99 -22.71
CA GLU A 522 7.29 26.02 -21.77
C GLU A 522 6.73 25.80 -20.36
N THR A 523 7.57 25.97 -19.36
CA THR A 523 7.16 25.93 -17.96
C THR A 523 6.48 27.23 -17.50
N GLY A 524 5.79 27.18 -16.35
CA GLY A 524 5.18 28.33 -15.70
C GLY A 524 3.69 28.50 -15.92
N GLY A 525 3.03 27.56 -16.62
CA GLY A 525 1.57 27.51 -16.65
C GLY A 525 1.00 27.10 -15.29
N ILE A 526 -0.26 27.45 -15.04
CA ILE A 526 -0.93 27.27 -13.74
C ILE A 526 -2.28 26.61 -13.96
N ALA A 527 -2.57 25.60 -13.19
CA ALA A 527 -3.89 24.98 -13.10
C ALA A 527 -4.41 25.01 -11.66
N GLU A 528 -5.72 25.20 -11.50
CA GLU A 528 -6.41 25.17 -10.22
C GLU A 528 -7.42 24.01 -10.19
N PHE A 529 -7.47 23.30 -9.07
CA PHE A 529 -8.35 22.15 -8.85
C PHE A 529 -9.27 22.45 -7.67
N GLY A 530 -10.57 22.25 -7.86
CA GLY A 530 -11.55 22.46 -6.79
C GLY A 530 -12.64 21.41 -6.81
N ARG A 531 -13.41 21.35 -5.71
CA ARG A 531 -14.58 20.47 -5.60
C ARG A 531 -14.27 19.00 -5.93
N PHE A 532 -13.18 18.46 -5.40
CA PHE A 532 -12.93 17.05 -5.53
C PHE A 532 -14.03 16.27 -4.77
N ARG A 533 -14.68 15.34 -5.46
CA ARG A 533 -15.73 14.47 -4.88
C ARG A 533 -15.33 13.03 -5.01
N TYR A 534 -15.49 12.30 -3.93
CA TYR A 534 -15.27 10.86 -3.84
C TYR A 534 -16.58 10.20 -3.41
N PHE A 535 -17.12 9.24 -4.20
CA PHE A 535 -18.44 8.63 -4.00
C PHE A 535 -18.35 7.18 -3.53
#